data_758d3905a8d26999c09637469ba6ade2
#
_entry.id   758d3905a8d26999c09637469ba6ade2
#
_cell.length_a   1.000
_cell.length_b   1.000
_cell.length_c   1.000
_cell.angle_alpha   90.00
_cell.angle_beta   90.00
_cell.angle_gamma   90.00
#
_symmetry.space_group_name_H-M   'P 1'
#
loop_
_entity.id
_entity.type
_entity.pdbx_description
1 polymer ?
#
loop_
_entity_poly.entity_id
_entity_poly.type
_entity_poly.pdbx_seq_one_letter_code
_entity_poly.pdbx_strand_id
1 'polypeptide(L)'
;MYFSVKHIDVKLNQDCSDFLIEENSKTMVLCDGIGEFADSGVVSKVVVDQFIGKQYSKISELIADNELVKLKTNNMIGGSTFISAINRNNSDKVEFEYLGNGGIIHLHGDFSTNKNSEEPYRYGEIMIPHISPNGALTKHISHNSEKSELASSSIVLNLNYITGDIILLFSDGISSLEDKVILKDNENRFWRNENPAIQLILKELDLFLKTNNDQTTFQECIIEFNREILGKLKTENYLEDDASLGIIISENVLNHYKAKIND
;
A
#
# COMPACT_ATOMS: atom_id res chain seq x y z
N MET A 1 14.03 2.62 -9.70
CA MET A 1 12.85 2.52 -8.80
C MET A 1 12.56 1.05 -8.52
N TYR A 2 12.29 0.70 -7.28
CA TYR A 2 12.06 -0.67 -6.79
C TYR A 2 10.65 -0.82 -6.26
N PHE A 3 9.99 -1.94 -6.56
CA PHE A 3 8.61 -2.24 -6.20
C PHE A 3 8.56 -3.57 -5.45
N SER A 4 7.83 -3.62 -4.37
CA SER A 4 7.52 -4.86 -3.65
C SER A 4 6.11 -4.78 -3.10
N VAL A 5 5.34 -5.85 -3.24
CA VAL A 5 4.06 -6.01 -2.54
C VAL A 5 3.92 -7.43 -2.02
N LYS A 6 3.35 -7.56 -0.85
CA LYS A 6 3.02 -8.83 -0.20
C LYS A 6 1.76 -8.66 0.63
N HIS A 7 1.07 -9.78 0.84
CA HIS A 7 -0.03 -9.88 1.79
C HIS A 7 0.22 -11.05 2.76
N ILE A 8 -0.46 -11.00 3.88
CA ILE A 8 -0.41 -12.03 4.91
C ILE A 8 -1.82 -12.28 5.47
N ASP A 9 -2.18 -13.55 5.53
CA ASP A 9 -3.46 -13.98 6.07
C ASP A 9 -3.40 -14.03 7.61
N VAL A 10 -4.36 -13.39 8.24
CA VAL A 10 -4.50 -13.36 9.71
C VAL A 10 -5.83 -13.99 10.14
N LYS A 11 -6.92 -13.67 9.42
CA LYS A 11 -8.27 -14.14 9.76
C LYS A 11 -8.98 -14.88 8.64
N LEU A 12 -9.28 -14.19 7.55
CA LEU A 12 -10.28 -14.63 6.56
C LEU A 12 -9.70 -14.97 5.19
N ASN A 13 -8.41 -14.74 4.97
CA ASN A 13 -7.73 -14.90 3.68
C ASN A 13 -8.41 -14.10 2.56
N GLN A 14 -8.72 -12.82 2.83
CA GLN A 14 -9.46 -11.97 1.92
C GLN A 14 -8.57 -10.95 1.19
N ASP A 15 -7.35 -10.72 1.69
CA ASP A 15 -6.37 -9.88 1.04
C ASP A 15 -5.72 -10.59 -0.16
N CYS A 16 -5.45 -9.83 -1.20
CA CYS A 16 -4.67 -10.28 -2.34
C CYS A 16 -3.80 -9.14 -2.86
N SER A 17 -2.58 -9.45 -3.24
CA SER A 17 -1.68 -8.45 -3.83
C SER A 17 -0.71 -9.11 -4.80
N ASP A 18 -0.34 -8.37 -5.85
CA ASP A 18 0.69 -8.79 -6.81
C ASP A 18 1.33 -7.57 -7.48
N PHE A 19 2.47 -7.80 -8.15
CA PHE A 19 3.16 -6.77 -8.92
C PHE A 19 3.81 -7.36 -10.18
N LEU A 20 3.96 -6.51 -11.19
CA LEU A 20 4.63 -6.81 -12.45
C LEU A 20 5.72 -5.78 -12.69
N ILE A 21 6.93 -6.25 -13.00
CA ILE A 21 8.05 -5.42 -13.42
C ILE A 21 8.42 -5.81 -14.85
N GLU A 22 8.27 -4.87 -15.76
CA GLU A 22 8.67 -4.97 -17.15
C GLU A 22 9.74 -3.93 -17.47
N GLU A 23 10.31 -3.99 -18.66
CA GLU A 23 11.36 -3.06 -19.10
C GLU A 23 10.95 -1.59 -18.98
N ASN A 24 9.71 -1.27 -19.36
CA ASN A 24 9.21 0.10 -19.44
C ASN A 24 8.03 0.39 -18.49
N SER A 25 7.61 -0.57 -17.68
CA SER A 25 6.52 -0.34 -16.75
C SER A 25 6.67 -1.16 -15.46
N LYS A 26 6.17 -0.60 -14.38
CA LYS A 26 6.06 -1.29 -13.10
C LYS A 26 4.65 -1.05 -12.56
N THR A 27 3.96 -2.12 -12.24
CA THR A 27 2.59 -2.08 -11.74
C THR A 27 2.50 -2.88 -10.45
N MET A 28 1.79 -2.35 -9.48
CA MET A 28 1.51 -2.99 -8.19
C MET A 28 0.04 -2.84 -7.88
N VAL A 29 -0.57 -3.87 -7.31
CA VAL A 29 -1.98 -3.88 -6.90
C VAL A 29 -2.12 -4.53 -5.54
N LEU A 30 -2.96 -3.92 -4.69
CA LEU A 30 -3.43 -4.46 -3.42
C LEU A 30 -4.95 -4.43 -3.41
N CYS A 31 -5.55 -5.49 -2.94
CA CYS A 31 -6.98 -5.64 -2.75
C CYS A 31 -7.23 -6.29 -1.40
N ASP A 32 -8.17 -5.72 -0.66
CA ASP A 32 -8.63 -6.23 0.62
C ASP A 32 -10.11 -6.57 0.51
N GLY A 33 -10.47 -7.79 0.87
CA GLY A 33 -11.83 -8.29 0.77
C GLY A 33 -12.72 -7.77 1.88
N ILE A 34 -13.96 -7.42 1.55
CA ILE A 34 -14.93 -6.91 2.53
C ILE A 34 -15.41 -8.06 3.42
N GLY A 35 -15.04 -8.05 4.68
CA GLY A 35 -15.26 -9.15 5.64
C GLY A 35 -16.71 -9.60 5.83
N GLU A 36 -17.69 -8.76 5.48
CA GLU A 36 -19.11 -9.10 5.58
C GLU A 36 -19.61 -10.09 4.49
N PHE A 37 -18.84 -10.28 3.42
CA PHE A 37 -19.24 -11.13 2.30
C PHE A 37 -18.37 -12.39 2.21
N ALA A 38 -19.01 -13.53 2.00
CA ALA A 38 -18.36 -14.85 2.01
C ALA A 38 -17.28 -15.05 0.94
N ASP A 39 -17.47 -14.44 -0.24
CA ASP A 39 -16.61 -14.64 -1.40
C ASP A 39 -15.66 -13.46 -1.68
N SER A 40 -15.43 -12.57 -0.70
CA SER A 40 -14.61 -11.37 -0.87
C SER A 40 -13.17 -11.67 -1.25
N GLY A 41 -12.56 -12.70 -0.67
CA GLY A 41 -11.21 -13.14 -1.06
C GLY A 41 -11.12 -13.58 -2.52
N VAL A 42 -12.19 -14.20 -3.06
CA VAL A 42 -12.25 -14.54 -4.48
C VAL A 42 -12.33 -13.29 -5.35
N VAL A 43 -13.11 -12.28 -4.93
CA VAL A 43 -13.20 -11.00 -5.65
C VAL A 43 -11.85 -10.29 -5.65
N SER A 44 -11.18 -10.16 -4.49
CA SER A 44 -9.85 -9.56 -4.38
C SER A 44 -8.85 -10.25 -5.31
N LYS A 45 -8.83 -11.60 -5.29
CA LYS A 45 -7.94 -12.37 -6.15
C LYS A 45 -8.22 -12.16 -7.62
N VAL A 46 -9.48 -12.20 -8.05
CA VAL A 46 -9.85 -11.98 -9.47
C VAL A 46 -9.45 -10.57 -9.92
N VAL A 47 -9.66 -9.56 -9.09
CA VAL A 47 -9.28 -8.18 -9.42
C VAL A 47 -7.77 -8.09 -9.61
N VAL A 48 -6.97 -8.61 -8.69
CA VAL A 48 -5.50 -8.58 -8.79
C VAL A 48 -5.00 -9.36 -10.00
N ASP A 49 -5.43 -10.63 -10.15
CA ASP A 49 -4.99 -11.50 -11.24
C ASP A 49 -5.30 -10.90 -12.63
N GLN A 50 -6.49 -10.33 -12.80
CA GLN A 50 -6.90 -9.73 -14.07
C GLN A 50 -6.23 -8.38 -14.34
N PHE A 51 -6.12 -7.53 -13.31
CA PHE A 51 -5.49 -6.22 -13.47
C PHE A 51 -4.02 -6.36 -13.88
N ILE A 52 -3.28 -7.23 -13.20
CA ILE A 52 -1.88 -7.52 -13.52
C ILE A 52 -1.75 -8.31 -14.82
N GLY A 53 -2.52 -9.40 -15.00
CA GLY A 53 -2.39 -10.29 -16.15
C GLY A 53 -2.75 -9.64 -17.50
N LYS A 54 -3.68 -8.67 -17.50
CA LYS A 54 -4.04 -7.89 -18.70
C LYS A 54 -3.40 -6.51 -18.76
N GLN A 55 -2.60 -6.17 -17.77
CA GLN A 55 -1.87 -4.90 -17.69
C GLN A 55 -2.79 -3.67 -17.81
N TYR A 56 -3.93 -3.70 -17.13
CA TYR A 56 -4.85 -2.58 -17.13
C TYR A 56 -4.22 -1.32 -16.55
N SER A 57 -4.63 -0.19 -17.07
CA SER A 57 -4.19 1.12 -16.61
C SER A 57 -5.13 1.71 -15.56
N LYS A 58 -6.38 1.25 -15.57
CA LYS A 58 -7.45 1.73 -14.67
C LYS A 58 -8.39 0.59 -14.32
N ILE A 59 -8.95 0.64 -13.14
CA ILE A 59 -9.95 -0.34 -12.70
C ILE A 59 -11.19 -0.34 -13.59
N SER A 60 -11.53 0.80 -14.20
CA SER A 60 -12.64 0.91 -15.13
C SER A 60 -12.47 0.09 -16.41
N GLU A 61 -11.25 -0.27 -16.79
CA GLU A 61 -10.95 -1.14 -17.94
C GLU A 61 -11.31 -2.59 -17.58
N LEU A 62 -10.90 -3.05 -16.39
CA LEU A 62 -11.25 -4.38 -15.88
C LEU A 62 -12.77 -4.59 -15.85
N ILE A 63 -13.51 -3.56 -15.40
CA ILE A 63 -14.96 -3.64 -15.32
C ILE A 63 -15.61 -3.60 -16.72
N ALA A 64 -15.03 -2.82 -17.65
CA ALA A 64 -15.51 -2.77 -19.04
C ALA A 64 -15.34 -4.13 -19.74
N ASP A 65 -14.36 -4.91 -19.38
CA ASP A 65 -14.10 -6.26 -19.93
C ASP A 65 -15.00 -7.34 -19.31
N ASN A 66 -15.93 -6.96 -18.43
CA ASN A 66 -16.89 -7.85 -17.76
C ASN A 66 -16.22 -9.03 -17.00
N GLU A 67 -15.00 -8.88 -16.51
CA GLU A 67 -14.34 -9.94 -15.74
C GLU A 67 -15.10 -10.30 -14.46
N LEU A 68 -15.74 -9.31 -13.83
CA LEU A 68 -16.57 -9.53 -12.64
C LEU A 68 -17.91 -10.24 -12.95
N VAL A 69 -18.38 -10.20 -14.21
CA VAL A 69 -19.63 -10.90 -14.61
C VAL A 69 -19.52 -12.41 -14.40
N LYS A 70 -18.32 -12.97 -14.54
CA LYS A 70 -18.08 -14.40 -14.28
C LYS A 70 -18.36 -14.78 -12.82
N LEU A 71 -18.07 -13.89 -11.87
CA LEU A 71 -18.38 -14.09 -10.46
C LEU A 71 -19.89 -14.07 -10.23
N LYS A 72 -20.60 -13.15 -10.87
CA LYS A 72 -22.06 -13.04 -10.79
C LYS A 72 -22.76 -14.29 -11.34
N THR A 73 -22.30 -14.84 -12.47
CA THR A 73 -22.87 -16.08 -13.05
C THR A 73 -22.69 -17.29 -12.15
N ASN A 74 -21.68 -17.28 -11.26
CA ASN A 74 -21.43 -18.34 -10.30
C ASN A 74 -22.12 -18.10 -8.93
N ASN A 75 -23.02 -17.11 -8.84
CA ASN A 75 -23.72 -16.71 -7.61
C ASN A 75 -22.76 -16.33 -6.46
N MET A 76 -21.57 -15.87 -6.75
CA MET A 76 -20.63 -15.40 -5.74
C MET A 76 -21.04 -14.01 -5.25
N ILE A 77 -20.96 -13.80 -3.94
CA ILE A 77 -21.27 -12.53 -3.28
C ILE A 77 -20.01 -12.06 -2.56
N GLY A 78 -19.39 -11.03 -3.09
CA GLY A 78 -18.16 -10.49 -2.53
C GLY A 78 -17.91 -9.05 -2.94
N GLY A 79 -17.03 -8.41 -2.19
CA GLY A 79 -16.56 -7.06 -2.46
C GLY A 79 -15.07 -6.94 -2.08
N SER A 80 -14.41 -5.94 -2.64
CA SER A 80 -13.00 -5.68 -2.40
C SER A 80 -12.69 -4.20 -2.49
N THR A 81 -11.75 -3.75 -1.68
CA THR A 81 -11.03 -2.51 -1.89
C THR A 81 -10.05 -2.67 -3.05
N PHE A 82 -9.45 -1.58 -3.49
CA PHE A 82 -8.47 -1.60 -4.56
C PHE A 82 -7.51 -0.43 -4.41
N ILE A 83 -6.21 -0.71 -4.44
CA ILE A 83 -5.17 0.31 -4.55
C ILE A 83 -4.18 -0.18 -5.62
N SER A 84 -3.91 0.64 -6.62
CA SER A 84 -2.87 0.40 -7.62
C SER A 84 -1.83 1.51 -7.65
N ALA A 85 -0.61 1.15 -8.02
CA ALA A 85 0.48 2.07 -8.30
C ALA A 85 1.14 1.67 -9.61
N ILE A 86 1.23 2.62 -10.56
CA ILE A 86 1.80 2.39 -11.88
C ILE A 86 2.88 3.42 -12.18
N ASN A 87 4.07 2.94 -12.53
CA ASN A 87 5.13 3.75 -13.13
C ASN A 87 5.32 3.33 -14.58
N ARG A 88 5.32 4.28 -15.50
CA ARG A 88 5.46 4.04 -16.94
C ARG A 88 6.69 4.74 -17.51
N ASN A 89 7.28 4.09 -18.52
CA ASN A 89 8.41 4.64 -19.26
C ASN A 89 9.60 5.02 -18.38
N ASN A 90 9.78 4.31 -17.24
CA ASN A 90 10.79 4.65 -16.24
C ASN A 90 10.79 6.14 -15.87
N SER A 91 9.62 6.77 -15.92
CA SER A 91 9.44 8.18 -15.63
C SER A 91 9.61 8.48 -14.14
N ASP A 92 9.71 9.76 -13.82
CA ASP A 92 9.70 10.28 -12.46
C ASP A 92 8.30 10.37 -11.84
N LYS A 93 7.30 9.70 -12.45
CA LYS A 93 5.90 9.73 -12.01
C LYS A 93 5.42 8.36 -11.56
N VAL A 94 4.65 8.36 -10.49
CA VAL A 94 3.83 7.21 -10.07
C VAL A 94 2.38 7.64 -10.06
N GLU A 95 1.56 6.89 -10.78
CA GLU A 95 0.10 7.08 -10.84
C GLU A 95 -0.54 6.09 -9.88
N PHE A 96 -1.36 6.58 -8.97
CA PHE A 96 -2.16 5.77 -8.06
C PHE A 96 -3.63 5.87 -8.44
N GLU A 97 -4.32 4.75 -8.34
CA GLU A 97 -5.78 4.70 -8.40
C GLU A 97 -6.28 3.86 -7.23
N TYR A 98 -7.36 4.30 -6.56
CA TYR A 98 -7.87 3.58 -5.41
C TYR A 98 -9.39 3.67 -5.24
N LEU A 99 -9.93 2.64 -4.61
CA LEU A 99 -11.31 2.49 -4.16
C LEU A 99 -11.30 1.85 -2.76
N GLY A 100 -11.99 2.44 -1.82
CA GLY A 100 -12.11 1.88 -0.48
C GLY A 100 -11.29 2.59 0.58
N ASN A 101 -10.89 1.85 1.60
CA ASN A 101 -10.04 2.24 2.71
C ASN A 101 -8.62 1.68 2.55
N GLY A 102 -7.82 1.78 3.58
CA GLY A 102 -6.39 1.54 3.55
C GLY A 102 -5.63 2.85 3.53
N GLY A 103 -4.38 2.86 3.08
CA GLY A 103 -3.58 4.06 3.09
C GLY A 103 -2.47 4.10 2.05
N ILE A 104 -2.06 5.33 1.73
CA ILE A 104 -0.84 5.61 0.97
C ILE A 104 -0.05 6.66 1.74
N ILE A 105 1.12 6.28 2.20
CA ILE A 105 2.06 7.15 2.92
C ILE A 105 3.20 7.52 1.97
N HIS A 106 3.53 8.79 1.93
CA HIS A 106 4.63 9.34 1.18
C HIS A 106 5.69 9.93 2.10
N LEU A 107 6.89 9.38 2.04
CA LEU A 107 8.08 9.92 2.70
C LEU A 107 8.94 10.60 1.64
N HIS A 108 9.19 11.87 1.84
CA HIS A 108 10.05 12.65 0.95
C HIS A 108 10.98 13.55 1.78
N GLY A 109 12.06 14.00 1.17
CA GLY A 109 12.98 14.94 1.81
C GLY A 109 14.39 14.38 1.98
N ASP A 110 15.05 14.78 3.05
CA ASP A 110 16.43 14.43 3.29
C ASP A 110 16.64 13.04 3.93
N PHE A 111 15.57 12.30 4.19
CA PHE A 111 15.59 11.01 4.91
C PHE A 111 16.52 11.02 6.13
N SER A 112 16.75 12.22 6.69
CA SER A 112 17.50 12.35 7.92
C SER A 112 16.64 11.77 9.05
N THR A 113 17.11 10.70 9.64
CA THR A 113 16.50 10.17 10.85
C THR A 113 16.62 11.24 11.93
N ASN A 114 15.52 11.62 12.52
CA ASN A 114 15.57 12.46 13.71
C ASN A 114 16.16 11.61 14.83
N LYS A 115 17.46 11.76 15.11
CA LYS A 115 18.21 10.95 16.08
C LYS A 115 17.62 10.97 17.50
N ASN A 116 16.71 11.91 17.75
CA ASN A 116 16.11 12.13 19.07
C ASN A 116 14.62 11.74 19.13
N SER A 117 14.03 11.20 18.05
CA SER A 117 12.65 10.74 18.04
C SER A 117 12.56 9.23 17.80
N GLU A 118 11.53 8.62 18.33
CA GLU A 118 11.21 7.23 18.04
C GLU A 118 10.74 7.06 16.57
N GLU A 119 10.45 8.17 15.90
CA GLU A 119 10.00 8.21 14.52
C GLU A 119 11.17 8.46 13.57
N PRO A 120 11.56 7.46 12.75
CA PRO A 120 12.71 7.59 11.85
C PRO A 120 12.45 8.54 10.68
N TYR A 121 11.19 8.74 10.31
CA TYR A 121 10.80 9.55 9.14
C TYR A 121 9.67 10.52 9.43
N ARG A 122 9.65 11.62 8.69
CA ARG A 122 8.44 12.43 8.51
C ARG A 122 7.71 11.93 7.28
N TYR A 123 6.41 11.73 7.38
CA TYR A 123 5.59 11.27 6.28
C TYR A 123 4.29 12.06 6.14
N GLY A 124 3.71 12.01 4.96
CA GLY A 124 2.36 12.51 4.67
C GLY A 124 1.46 11.37 4.21
N GLU A 125 0.27 11.28 4.77
CA GLU A 125 -0.79 10.45 4.22
C GLU A 125 -1.40 11.19 3.01
N ILE A 126 -1.38 10.55 1.85
CA ILE A 126 -1.84 11.18 0.60
C ILE A 126 -3.15 10.58 0.09
N MET A 127 -3.57 9.43 0.60
CA MET A 127 -4.85 8.80 0.29
C MET A 127 -5.95 9.37 1.21
N ILE A 128 -7.11 9.67 0.62
CA ILE A 128 -8.33 10.00 1.37
C ILE A 128 -9.26 8.78 1.26
N PRO A 129 -9.44 8.00 2.33
CA PRO A 129 -10.26 6.80 2.28
C PRO A 129 -11.72 7.08 1.94
N HIS A 130 -12.35 6.18 1.20
CA HIS A 130 -13.77 6.25 0.86
C HIS A 130 -14.64 5.66 1.98
N ILE A 131 -14.65 6.35 3.12
CA ILE A 131 -15.44 5.99 4.30
C ILE A 131 -16.43 7.10 4.65
N SER A 132 -17.56 6.72 5.21
CA SER A 132 -18.56 7.64 5.73
C SER A 132 -18.16 8.13 7.14
N PRO A 133 -18.81 9.19 7.66
CA PRO A 133 -18.51 9.70 9.01
C PRO A 133 -18.66 8.66 10.14
N ASN A 134 -19.45 7.61 9.94
CA ASN A 134 -19.61 6.50 10.87
C ASN A 134 -18.65 5.33 10.63
N GLY A 135 -17.65 5.51 9.73
CA GLY A 135 -16.62 4.52 9.45
C GLY A 135 -16.99 3.46 8.40
N ALA A 136 -18.21 3.46 7.87
CA ALA A 136 -18.61 2.49 6.86
C ALA A 136 -17.99 2.81 5.49
N LEU A 137 -17.56 1.76 4.78
CA LEU A 137 -17.02 1.85 3.44
C LEU A 137 -18.08 2.37 2.46
N THR A 138 -17.75 3.39 1.67
CA THR A 138 -18.69 4.03 0.73
C THR A 138 -18.43 3.68 -0.73
N LYS A 139 -17.23 3.20 -1.06
CA LYS A 139 -16.84 2.79 -2.41
C LYS A 139 -15.98 1.54 -2.35
N HIS A 140 -16.33 0.56 -3.16
CA HIS A 140 -15.62 -0.70 -3.29
C HIS A 140 -15.95 -1.35 -4.64
N ILE A 141 -15.19 -2.34 -5.03
CA ILE A 141 -15.50 -3.21 -6.16
C ILE A 141 -16.38 -4.35 -5.64
N SER A 142 -17.41 -4.72 -6.38
CA SER A 142 -18.20 -5.90 -6.10
C SER A 142 -18.50 -6.69 -7.38
N HIS A 143 -19.00 -7.89 -7.24
CA HIS A 143 -19.48 -8.73 -8.34
C HIS A 143 -20.61 -8.05 -9.16
N ASN A 144 -21.25 -7.02 -8.60
CA ASN A 144 -22.31 -6.23 -9.25
C ASN A 144 -21.85 -4.85 -9.71
N SER A 145 -20.57 -4.51 -9.58
CA SER A 145 -20.08 -3.19 -9.94
C SER A 145 -20.25 -2.90 -11.44
N GLU A 146 -20.82 -1.75 -11.76
CA GLU A 146 -20.95 -1.22 -13.10
C GLU A 146 -20.01 -0.03 -13.29
N LYS A 147 -19.53 0.18 -14.52
CA LYS A 147 -18.59 1.25 -14.85
C LYS A 147 -19.09 2.64 -14.44
N SER A 148 -20.38 2.87 -14.48
CA SER A 148 -21.02 4.14 -14.12
C SER A 148 -21.01 4.44 -12.62
N GLU A 149 -20.85 3.41 -11.78
CA GLU A 149 -20.95 3.51 -10.33
C GLU A 149 -19.58 3.63 -9.66
N LEU A 150 -18.50 3.24 -10.36
CA LEU A 150 -17.15 3.24 -9.84
C LEU A 150 -16.45 4.58 -10.09
N ALA A 151 -16.63 5.48 -9.16
CA ALA A 151 -15.83 6.71 -9.09
C ALA A 151 -14.57 6.47 -8.24
N SER A 152 -13.56 5.82 -8.83
CA SER A 152 -12.23 5.72 -8.22
C SER A 152 -11.61 7.09 -8.02
N SER A 153 -10.74 7.21 -7.02
CA SER A 153 -9.89 8.38 -6.85
C SER A 153 -8.50 8.10 -7.41
N SER A 154 -7.85 9.14 -7.93
CA SER A 154 -6.49 9.02 -8.48
C SER A 154 -5.56 10.11 -7.95
N ILE A 155 -4.30 9.76 -7.79
CA ILE A 155 -3.22 10.64 -7.37
C ILE A 155 -2.06 10.45 -8.35
N VAL A 156 -1.42 11.53 -8.75
CA VAL A 156 -0.15 11.49 -9.51
C VAL A 156 0.92 12.12 -8.66
N LEU A 157 1.94 11.35 -8.32
CA LEU A 157 3.09 11.81 -7.57
C LEU A 157 4.28 11.99 -8.51
N ASN A 158 4.87 13.19 -8.51
CA ASN A 158 6.15 13.43 -9.15
C ASN A 158 7.25 13.14 -8.13
N LEU A 159 8.11 12.19 -8.46
CA LEU A 159 9.19 11.79 -7.57
C LEU A 159 10.32 12.84 -7.55
N ASN A 160 10.95 12.96 -6.39
CA ASN A 160 12.10 13.83 -6.22
C ASN A 160 13.37 13.13 -6.69
N TYR A 161 13.97 13.61 -7.80
CA TYR A 161 15.20 13.04 -8.36
C TYR A 161 16.49 13.52 -7.68
N ILE A 162 16.41 14.36 -6.66
CA ILE A 162 17.58 14.76 -5.87
C ILE A 162 17.71 13.87 -4.64
N THR A 163 16.67 13.84 -3.81
CA THR A 163 16.68 13.09 -2.54
C THR A 163 16.04 11.72 -2.63
N GLY A 164 15.14 11.54 -3.60
CA GLY A 164 14.33 10.34 -3.75
C GLY A 164 13.07 10.34 -2.88
N ASP A 165 12.28 9.28 -3.01
CA ASP A 165 11.01 9.09 -2.33
C ASP A 165 10.84 7.63 -1.91
N ILE A 166 10.16 7.44 -0.78
CA ILE A 166 9.64 6.15 -0.32
C ILE A 166 8.13 6.27 -0.24
N ILE A 167 7.41 5.29 -0.78
CA ILE A 167 5.95 5.26 -0.72
C ILE A 167 5.53 3.90 -0.17
N LEU A 168 4.64 3.93 0.82
CA LEU A 168 4.02 2.75 1.39
C LEU A 168 2.55 2.75 1.03
N LEU A 169 2.05 1.61 0.52
CA LEU A 169 0.65 1.35 0.26
C LEU A 169 0.22 0.23 1.20
N PHE A 170 -0.96 0.31 1.79
CA PHE A 170 -1.40 -0.75 2.70
C PHE A 170 -2.92 -0.86 2.76
N SER A 171 -3.40 -2.09 3.04
CA SER A 171 -4.79 -2.35 3.39
C SER A 171 -5.07 -1.92 4.84
N ASP A 172 -6.34 -1.86 5.23
CA ASP A 172 -6.72 -1.41 6.56
C ASP A 172 -6.28 -2.38 7.68
N GLY A 173 -5.92 -3.62 7.37
CA GLY A 173 -5.30 -4.53 8.31
C GLY A 173 -4.02 -3.98 8.95
N ILE A 174 -3.21 -3.20 8.21
CA ILE A 174 -2.05 -2.49 8.77
C ILE A 174 -2.47 -1.37 9.73
N SER A 175 -3.60 -0.71 9.48
CA SER A 175 -4.11 0.39 10.31
C SER A 175 -5.15 -0.06 11.35
N SER A 176 -5.40 -1.35 11.49
CA SER A 176 -6.45 -1.91 12.35
C SER A 176 -6.30 -1.56 13.84
N LEU A 177 -5.07 -1.41 14.33
CA LEU A 177 -4.77 -1.00 15.72
C LEU A 177 -4.70 0.52 15.91
N GLU A 178 -5.22 1.29 14.98
CA GLU A 178 -5.20 2.75 15.07
C GLU A 178 -6.02 3.26 16.24
N ASP A 179 -5.34 3.70 17.29
CA ASP A 179 -5.95 4.53 18.32
C ASP A 179 -6.11 5.96 17.79
N LYS A 180 -7.30 6.27 17.29
CA LYS A 180 -7.63 7.61 16.75
C LYS A 180 -7.81 8.67 17.84
N VAL A 181 -7.18 8.51 18.98
CA VAL A 181 -7.31 9.44 20.10
C VAL A 181 -6.48 10.68 19.80
N ILE A 182 -7.16 11.77 19.47
CA ILE A 182 -6.55 13.09 19.51
C ILE A 182 -6.45 13.49 20.99
N LEU A 183 -5.29 13.30 21.57
CA LEU A 183 -5.00 13.76 22.93
C LEU A 183 -4.67 15.24 22.89
N LYS A 184 -5.30 16.02 23.80
CA LYS A 184 -4.99 17.41 24.03
C LYS A 184 -4.22 17.52 25.34
N ASP A 185 -2.98 17.96 25.28
CA ASP A 185 -2.20 18.22 26.49
C ASP A 185 -2.60 19.54 27.20
N ASN A 186 -1.99 19.79 28.34
CA ASN A 186 -2.22 21.00 29.13
C ASN A 186 -1.78 22.29 28.43
N GLU A 187 -1.02 22.20 27.33
CA GLU A 187 -0.55 23.34 26.51
C GLU A 187 -1.37 23.51 25.24
N ASN A 188 -2.54 22.82 25.14
CA ASN A 188 -3.39 22.79 23.94
C ASN A 188 -2.73 22.20 22.69
N ARG A 189 -1.69 21.40 22.83
CA ARG A 189 -1.12 20.65 21.73
C ARG A 189 -1.94 19.39 21.49
N PHE A 190 -2.16 19.08 20.21
CA PHE A 190 -2.87 17.88 19.79
C PHE A 190 -1.84 16.81 19.41
N TRP A 191 -2.02 15.62 19.94
CA TRP A 191 -1.23 14.44 19.60
C TRP A 191 -2.13 13.48 18.84
N ARG A 192 -1.62 12.94 17.77
CA ARG A 192 -2.20 11.75 17.16
C ARG A 192 -1.41 10.56 17.71
N ASN A 193 -2.09 9.59 18.30
CA ASN A 193 -1.45 8.30 18.53
C ASN A 193 -1.16 7.68 17.16
N GLU A 194 0.09 7.46 16.88
CA GLU A 194 0.49 6.86 15.63
C GLU A 194 0.21 5.37 15.67
N ASN A 195 -0.10 4.84 14.50
CA ASN A 195 -0.32 3.41 14.32
C ASN A 195 0.96 2.64 14.63
N PRO A 196 0.97 1.72 15.61
CA PRO A 196 2.17 1.01 16.02
C PRO A 196 2.74 0.11 14.91
N ALA A 197 1.90 -0.44 14.03
CA ALA A 197 2.37 -1.23 12.89
C ALA A 197 3.14 -0.36 11.89
N ILE A 198 2.63 0.83 11.57
CA ILE A 198 3.32 1.80 10.69
C ILE A 198 4.64 2.23 11.30
N GLN A 199 4.68 2.55 12.60
CA GLN A 199 5.92 2.89 13.30
C GLN A 199 6.97 1.77 13.21
N LEU A 200 6.55 0.51 13.42
CA LEU A 200 7.44 -0.62 13.30
C LEU A 200 7.96 -0.78 11.86
N ILE A 201 7.08 -0.67 10.86
CA ILE A 201 7.48 -0.74 9.45
C ILE A 201 8.53 0.33 9.14
N LEU A 202 8.30 1.58 9.52
CA LEU A 202 9.22 2.68 9.26
C LEU A 202 10.56 2.50 9.96
N LYS A 203 10.56 2.04 11.21
CA LYS A 203 11.79 1.75 11.97
C LYS A 203 12.61 0.63 11.33
N GLU A 204 11.97 -0.48 11.00
CA GLU A 204 12.65 -1.62 10.38
C GLU A 204 13.13 -1.28 8.96
N LEU A 205 12.36 -0.47 8.21
CA LEU A 205 12.77 0.00 6.89
C LEU A 205 14.02 0.89 6.94
N ASP A 206 14.13 1.79 7.93
CA ASP A 206 15.34 2.59 8.13
C ASP A 206 16.55 1.70 8.44
N LEU A 207 16.41 0.69 9.29
CA LEU A 207 17.47 -0.26 9.60
C LEU A 207 17.85 -1.08 8.35
N PHE A 208 16.87 -1.55 7.60
CA PHE A 208 17.07 -2.29 6.36
C PHE A 208 17.85 -1.48 5.32
N LEU A 209 17.47 -0.20 5.09
CA LEU A 209 18.14 0.68 4.12
C LEU A 209 19.58 1.03 4.50
N LYS A 210 19.92 1.05 5.79
CA LYS A 210 21.30 1.24 6.27
C LYS A 210 22.23 0.08 5.89
N THR A 211 21.69 -1.13 5.80
CA THR A 211 22.46 -2.35 5.53
C THR A 211 22.33 -2.86 4.10
N ASN A 212 21.21 -2.57 3.43
CA ASN A 212 20.90 -3.07 2.10
C ASN A 212 20.69 -1.89 1.14
N ASN A 213 21.75 -1.37 0.58
CA ASN A 213 21.70 -0.22 -0.33
C ASN A 213 22.49 -0.44 -1.64
N ASP A 214 22.77 -1.70 -1.98
CA ASP A 214 23.35 -2.06 -3.28
C ASP A 214 22.26 -2.17 -4.34
N GLN A 215 22.31 -1.30 -5.33
CA GLN A 215 21.32 -1.21 -6.41
C GLN A 215 21.16 -2.51 -7.21
N THR A 216 22.22 -3.34 -7.29
CA THR A 216 22.22 -4.56 -8.12
C THR A 216 21.36 -5.67 -7.52
N THR A 217 21.26 -5.75 -6.21
CA THR A 217 20.52 -6.79 -5.48
C THR A 217 19.25 -6.26 -4.77
N PHE A 218 19.06 -4.95 -4.78
CA PHE A 218 18.05 -4.31 -3.95
C PHE A 218 16.62 -4.77 -4.25
N GLN A 219 16.29 -5.06 -5.53
CA GLN A 219 14.95 -5.54 -5.90
C GLN A 219 14.58 -6.84 -5.19
N GLU A 220 15.51 -7.76 -5.07
CA GLU A 220 15.30 -9.03 -4.35
C GLU A 220 15.25 -8.81 -2.84
N CYS A 221 16.15 -7.98 -2.32
CA CYS A 221 16.21 -7.66 -0.89
C CYS A 221 14.93 -6.99 -0.39
N ILE A 222 14.34 -6.07 -1.14
CA ILE A 222 13.11 -5.37 -0.71
C ILE A 222 11.88 -6.29 -0.75
N ILE A 223 11.85 -7.29 -1.63
CA ILE A 223 10.79 -8.30 -1.66
C ILE A 223 10.88 -9.17 -0.40
N GLU A 224 12.09 -9.58 -0.02
CA GLU A 224 12.30 -10.36 1.19
C GLU A 224 11.98 -9.56 2.44
N PHE A 225 12.47 -8.33 2.54
CA PHE A 225 12.14 -7.42 3.63
C PHE A 225 10.62 -7.27 3.82
N ASN A 226 9.88 -7.10 2.73
CA ASN A 226 8.42 -6.94 2.80
C ASN A 226 7.74 -8.19 3.38
N ARG A 227 8.22 -9.39 3.01
CA ARG A 227 7.73 -10.64 3.57
C ARG A 227 8.05 -10.75 5.08
N GLU A 228 9.26 -10.42 5.47
CA GLU A 228 9.73 -10.51 6.85
C GLU A 228 9.00 -9.54 7.76
N ILE A 229 8.80 -8.29 7.33
CA ILE A 229 8.11 -7.29 8.15
C ILE A 229 6.65 -7.64 8.39
N LEU A 230 5.93 -8.13 7.38
CA LEU A 230 4.56 -8.64 7.56
C LEU A 230 4.52 -9.83 8.51
N GLY A 231 5.45 -10.77 8.38
CA GLY A 231 5.60 -11.89 9.31
C GLY A 231 5.85 -11.43 10.75
N LYS A 232 6.70 -10.41 10.93
CA LYS A 232 6.99 -9.80 12.24
C LYS A 232 5.75 -9.13 12.83
N LEU A 233 5.03 -8.32 12.04
CA LEU A 233 3.80 -7.66 12.47
C LEU A 233 2.76 -8.68 12.97
N LYS A 234 2.58 -9.78 12.23
CA LYS A 234 1.68 -10.87 12.64
C LYS A 234 2.13 -11.53 13.94
N THR A 235 3.40 -11.87 14.05
CA THR A 235 3.96 -12.58 15.21
C THR A 235 3.92 -11.74 16.48
N GLU A 236 4.10 -10.43 16.35
CA GLU A 236 4.09 -9.49 17.48
C GLU A 236 2.68 -8.94 17.77
N ASN A 237 1.63 -9.45 17.09
CA ASN A 237 0.22 -9.06 17.25
C ASN A 237 -0.06 -7.59 16.93
N TYR A 238 0.60 -7.05 15.92
CA TYR A 238 0.30 -5.72 15.37
C TYR A 238 -0.80 -5.72 14.30
N LEU A 239 -1.32 -6.89 13.93
CA LEU A 239 -2.37 -7.05 12.93
C LEU A 239 -3.59 -7.70 13.57
N GLU A 240 -4.76 -7.09 13.40
CA GLU A 240 -6.05 -7.65 13.81
C GLU A 240 -6.84 -8.26 12.66
N ASP A 241 -6.42 -8.02 11.42
CA ASP A 241 -7.02 -8.53 10.20
C ASP A 241 -5.95 -8.91 9.16
N ASP A 242 -6.38 -9.51 8.04
CA ASP A 242 -5.52 -9.77 6.89
C ASP A 242 -4.88 -8.46 6.44
N ALA A 243 -3.64 -8.50 5.98
CA ALA A 243 -2.91 -7.29 5.72
C ALA A 243 -2.07 -7.37 4.44
N SER A 244 -2.11 -6.30 3.64
CA SER A 244 -1.27 -6.11 2.46
C SER A 244 -0.37 -4.90 2.64
N LEU A 245 0.89 -5.02 2.21
CA LEU A 245 1.88 -3.94 2.23
C LEU A 245 2.57 -3.84 0.87
N GLY A 246 2.49 -2.67 0.25
CA GLY A 246 3.25 -2.28 -0.93
C GLY A 246 4.34 -1.28 -0.55
N ILE A 247 5.54 -1.44 -1.11
CA ILE A 247 6.68 -0.56 -0.89
C ILE A 247 7.25 -0.15 -2.23
N ILE A 248 7.39 1.16 -2.45
CA ILE A 248 8.05 1.74 -3.62
C ILE A 248 9.21 2.60 -3.13
N ILE A 249 10.40 2.37 -3.66
CA ILE A 249 11.62 3.11 -3.29
C ILE A 249 12.30 3.61 -4.56
N SER A 250 12.54 4.91 -4.65
CA SER A 250 13.33 5.48 -5.74
C SER A 250 14.83 5.23 -5.55
N GLU A 251 15.59 5.12 -6.64
CA GLU A 251 17.02 4.81 -6.58
C GLU A 251 17.84 5.82 -5.78
N ASN A 252 17.43 7.08 -5.80
CA ASN A 252 18.13 8.14 -5.08
C ASN A 252 18.12 8.00 -3.57
N VAL A 253 17.13 7.30 -3.01
CA VAL A 253 17.10 6.92 -1.59
C VAL A 253 18.32 6.08 -1.23
N LEU A 254 18.68 5.13 -2.08
CA LEU A 254 19.86 4.26 -1.83
C LEU A 254 21.16 5.05 -1.83
N ASN A 255 21.28 6.03 -2.74
CA ASN A 255 22.45 6.90 -2.78
C ASN A 255 22.61 7.72 -1.48
N HIS A 256 21.48 8.21 -0.95
CA HIS A 256 21.46 8.92 0.33
C HIS A 256 21.95 8.03 1.49
N TYR A 257 21.48 6.78 1.56
CA TYR A 257 21.93 5.85 2.61
C TYR A 257 23.38 5.40 2.44
N LYS A 258 23.89 5.26 1.20
CA LYS A 258 25.31 5.00 0.93
C LYS A 258 26.22 6.12 1.41
N ALA A 259 25.83 7.38 1.21
CA ALA A 259 26.62 8.53 1.64
C ALA A 259 26.76 8.59 3.16
N LYS A 260 25.69 8.26 3.91
CA LYS A 260 25.71 8.27 5.39
C LYS A 260 26.59 7.20 6.05
N ILE A 261 26.93 6.13 5.34
CA ILE A 261 27.81 5.08 5.88
C ILE A 261 29.29 5.51 5.83
N ASN A 262 29.62 6.46 4.96
CA ASN A 262 30.98 6.94 4.74
C ASN A 262 31.34 8.18 5.57
N ASP A 263 30.38 8.75 6.28
CA ASP A 263 30.54 9.85 7.25
C ASP A 263 30.55 9.34 8.71
#